data_fcdd24034927dc337cb99ff37d097614
#
_entry.id   fcdd24034927dc337cb99ff37d097614
#
_cell.length_a   1.000
_cell.length_b   1.000
_cell.length_c   1.000
_cell.angle_alpha   90.00
_cell.angle_beta   90.00
_cell.angle_gamma   90.00
#
_symmetry.space_group_name_H-M   'P 1'
#
loop_
_entity.id
_entity.type
_entity.pdbx_description
1 polymer ?
#
loop_
_entity_poly.entity_id
_entity_poly.type
_entity_poly.pdbx_seq_one_letter_code
_entity_poly.pdbx_strand_id
1 'polypeptide(L)'
;MNILPLPAFTDNYIWLIEENGKATVVDPGDAEVVNNCLTEKNLKLENILITHHHFDHTGGVEQLKKSHECIVYGPHDSPFNGVEIKLKENDEISIHGLTFKIIEVPGHTLDHIAYYSEEQNTLFCGDTLFSGGCGRIFEGTPDQMYESLSKLSVLDLSTKIYCTHEYTPVSYTHLRAHETLT
;
A
#
# COMPACT_ATOMS: atom_id res chain seq x y z
N MET A 1 7.13 5.30 16.06
CA MET A 1 6.81 5.26 14.62
C MET A 1 5.71 6.27 14.31
N ASN A 2 5.84 7.01 13.24
CA ASN A 2 4.85 7.95 12.73
C ASN A 2 4.49 7.56 11.29
N ILE A 3 3.20 7.58 10.92
CA ILE A 3 2.75 7.27 9.57
C ILE A 3 2.04 8.51 9.02
N LEU A 4 2.50 9.00 7.88
CA LEU A 4 2.02 10.24 7.26
C LEU A 4 1.45 9.94 5.87
N PRO A 5 0.26 10.47 5.54
CA PRO A 5 -0.23 10.47 4.17
C PRO A 5 0.48 11.56 3.36
N LEU A 6 0.97 11.21 2.20
CA LEU A 6 1.47 12.14 1.19
C LEU A 6 0.47 12.10 0.02
N PRO A 7 -0.42 13.11 -0.10
CA PRO A 7 -1.34 13.17 -1.23
C PRO A 7 -0.58 13.29 -2.55
N ALA A 8 -0.93 12.45 -3.51
CA ALA A 8 -0.35 12.42 -4.84
C ALA A 8 -1.45 12.27 -5.90
N PHE A 9 -1.18 12.72 -7.11
CA PHE A 9 -2.13 12.71 -8.23
C PHE A 9 -3.48 13.35 -7.85
N THR A 10 -4.61 12.69 -8.17
CA THR A 10 -5.95 13.20 -7.89
C THR A 10 -6.48 12.72 -6.54
N ASP A 11 -6.20 11.47 -6.17
CA ASP A 11 -6.81 10.79 -5.02
C ASP A 11 -5.90 9.74 -4.35
N ASN A 12 -4.62 9.62 -4.79
CA ASN A 12 -3.68 8.67 -4.22
C ASN A 12 -3.10 9.17 -2.88
N TYR A 13 -2.86 8.23 -1.99
CA TYR A 13 -2.01 8.39 -0.81
C TYR A 13 -0.75 7.55 -0.95
N ILE A 14 0.41 8.21 -0.95
CA ILE A 14 1.69 7.56 -0.68
C ILE A 14 1.86 7.56 0.84
N TRP A 15 2.08 6.41 1.47
CA TRP A 15 2.26 6.36 2.92
C TRP A 15 3.73 6.43 3.28
N LEU A 16 4.11 7.40 4.12
CA LEU A 16 5.46 7.54 4.65
C LEU A 16 5.50 7.08 6.10
N ILE A 17 6.33 6.08 6.37
CA ILE A 17 6.63 5.56 7.71
C ILE A 17 7.93 6.21 8.17
N GLU A 18 7.86 6.99 9.26
CA GLU A 18 9.00 7.67 9.86
C GLU A 18 9.37 7.05 11.19
N GLU A 19 10.67 6.78 11.37
CA GLU A 19 11.22 6.33 12.65
C GLU A 19 12.68 6.78 12.78
N ASN A 20 13.00 7.58 13.80
CA ASN A 20 14.36 8.01 14.14
C ASN A 20 15.14 8.66 12.96
N GLY A 21 14.49 9.53 12.17
CA GLY A 21 15.09 10.21 11.02
C GLY A 21 15.22 9.36 9.76
N LYS A 22 14.69 8.14 9.78
CA LYS A 22 14.62 7.21 8.65
C LYS A 22 13.21 7.15 8.11
N ALA A 23 13.09 6.95 6.82
CA ALA A 23 11.82 6.83 6.13
C ALA A 23 11.72 5.54 5.33
N THR A 24 10.52 4.99 5.30
CA THR A 24 10.07 3.99 4.35
C THR A 24 8.82 4.52 3.67
N VAL A 25 8.68 4.38 2.37
CA VAL A 25 7.48 4.78 1.64
C VAL A 25 6.77 3.57 1.05
N VAL A 26 5.44 3.60 1.08
CA VAL A 26 4.58 2.58 0.49
C VAL A 26 3.93 3.17 -0.76
N ASP A 27 4.05 2.47 -1.87
CA ASP A 27 3.45 2.78 -3.17
C ASP A 27 3.79 4.21 -3.68
N PRO A 28 5.08 4.55 -3.86
CA PRO A 28 5.46 5.88 -4.29
C PRO A 28 5.27 6.08 -5.80
N GLY A 29 4.04 6.32 -6.23
CA GLY A 29 3.73 6.64 -7.64
C GLY A 29 4.35 7.94 -8.12
N ASP A 30 4.56 8.90 -7.22
CA ASP A 30 5.15 10.21 -7.50
C ASP A 30 6.38 10.46 -6.63
N ALA A 31 7.56 10.50 -7.28
CA ALA A 31 8.84 10.74 -6.61
C ALA A 31 9.00 12.18 -6.10
N GLU A 32 8.40 13.17 -6.76
CA GLU A 32 8.55 14.58 -6.37
C GLU A 32 7.89 14.83 -5.02
N VAL A 33 6.67 14.31 -4.82
CA VAL A 33 5.94 14.38 -3.55
C VAL A 33 6.75 13.77 -2.41
N VAL A 34 7.36 12.61 -2.64
CA VAL A 34 8.22 11.94 -1.64
C VAL A 34 9.46 12.78 -1.34
N ASN A 35 10.22 13.21 -2.37
CA ASN A 35 11.45 13.98 -2.20
C ASN A 35 11.23 15.31 -1.46
N ASN A 36 10.12 15.98 -1.72
CA ASN A 36 9.76 17.22 -1.02
C ASN A 36 9.55 16.95 0.48
N CYS A 37 8.81 15.90 0.84
CA CYS A 37 8.61 15.54 2.23
C CYS A 37 9.91 15.10 2.94
N LEU A 38 10.74 14.29 2.27
CA LEU A 38 12.04 13.87 2.82
C LEU A 38 12.95 15.07 3.11
N THR A 39 12.96 16.04 2.19
CA THR A 39 13.77 17.28 2.33
C THR A 39 13.24 18.14 3.47
N GLU A 40 11.93 18.41 3.50
CA GLU A 40 11.29 19.23 4.53
C GLU A 40 11.53 18.68 5.93
N LYS A 41 11.43 17.35 6.07
CA LYS A 41 11.56 16.67 7.37
C LYS A 41 12.96 16.21 7.69
N ASN A 42 13.93 16.44 6.79
CA ASN A 42 15.32 15.95 6.91
C ASN A 42 15.39 14.44 7.20
N LEU A 43 14.67 13.65 6.39
CA LEU A 43 14.59 12.20 6.51
C LEU A 43 15.47 11.50 5.46
N LYS A 44 16.02 10.35 5.84
CA LYS A 44 16.74 9.43 4.95
C LYS A 44 15.80 8.32 4.47
N LEU A 45 15.55 8.23 3.18
CA LEU A 45 14.82 7.12 2.60
C LEU A 45 15.68 5.85 2.64
N GLU A 46 15.20 4.80 3.31
CA GLU A 46 15.89 3.50 3.40
C GLU A 46 15.15 2.38 2.66
N ASN A 47 13.82 2.45 2.59
CA ASN A 47 13.03 1.38 1.97
C ASN A 47 11.86 1.93 1.16
N ILE A 48 11.48 1.17 0.14
CA ILE A 48 10.25 1.32 -0.63
C ILE A 48 9.49 0.00 -0.56
N LEU A 49 8.20 0.04 -0.21
CA LEU A 49 7.31 -1.10 -0.19
C LEU A 49 6.30 -0.95 -1.33
N ILE A 50 6.19 -1.94 -2.18
CA ILE A 50 5.25 -1.97 -3.31
C ILE A 50 4.17 -3.01 -3.02
N THR A 51 2.91 -2.61 -3.12
CA THR A 51 1.78 -3.55 -2.97
C THR A 51 1.47 -4.29 -4.25
N HIS A 52 1.53 -3.61 -5.41
CA HIS A 52 1.29 -4.18 -6.73
C HIS A 52 1.91 -3.30 -7.85
N HIS A 53 1.83 -3.75 -9.09
CA HIS A 53 2.62 -3.20 -10.19
C HIS A 53 2.05 -1.96 -10.88
N HIS A 54 0.86 -1.49 -10.58
CA HIS A 54 0.28 -0.34 -11.30
C HIS A 54 1.16 0.91 -11.20
N PHE A 55 1.11 1.73 -12.26
CA PHE A 55 2.02 2.87 -12.41
C PHE A 55 1.87 3.92 -11.31
N ASP A 56 0.66 4.16 -10.86
CA ASP A 56 0.39 5.11 -9.77
C ASP A 56 0.88 4.65 -8.39
N HIS A 57 1.39 3.40 -8.30
CA HIS A 57 2.09 2.85 -7.12
C HIS A 57 3.60 2.73 -7.34
N THR A 58 4.03 2.60 -8.60
CA THR A 58 5.44 2.30 -8.94
C THR A 58 6.16 3.40 -9.70
N GLY A 59 5.44 4.40 -10.24
CA GLY A 59 5.98 5.39 -11.18
C GLY A 59 7.15 6.23 -10.64
N GLY A 60 7.20 6.47 -9.33
CA GLY A 60 8.28 7.21 -8.68
C GLY A 60 9.51 6.37 -8.30
N VAL A 61 9.40 5.04 -8.31
CA VAL A 61 10.43 4.15 -7.75
C VAL A 61 11.80 4.33 -8.41
N GLU A 62 11.87 4.35 -9.72
CA GLU A 62 13.16 4.50 -10.42
C GLU A 62 13.86 5.83 -10.10
N GLN A 63 13.09 6.92 -10.00
CA GLN A 63 13.65 8.22 -9.67
C GLN A 63 14.13 8.26 -8.22
N LEU A 64 13.38 7.68 -7.29
CA LEU A 64 13.78 7.57 -5.88
C LEU A 64 15.04 6.72 -5.73
N LYS A 65 15.13 5.59 -6.43
CA LYS A 65 16.34 4.74 -6.45
C LYS A 65 17.59 5.47 -6.97
N LYS A 66 17.45 6.37 -7.96
CA LYS A 66 18.56 7.17 -8.47
C LYS A 66 19.04 8.23 -7.47
N SER A 67 18.13 8.72 -6.63
CA SER A 67 18.42 9.80 -5.67
C SER A 67 18.78 9.31 -4.28
N HIS A 68 18.39 8.09 -3.93
CA HIS A 68 18.55 7.52 -2.59
C HIS A 68 19.07 6.09 -2.65
N GLU A 69 19.92 5.73 -1.69
CA GLU A 69 20.35 4.36 -1.45
C GLU A 69 19.27 3.62 -0.64
N CYS A 70 18.19 3.20 -1.30
CA CYS A 70 17.07 2.51 -0.66
C CYS A 70 16.84 1.13 -1.28
N ILE A 71 16.21 0.23 -0.52
CA ILE A 71 15.87 -1.13 -0.94
C ILE A 71 14.39 -1.16 -1.34
N VAL A 72 14.06 -1.82 -2.45
CA VAL A 72 12.70 -1.97 -2.96
C VAL A 72 12.19 -3.38 -2.68
N TYR A 73 11.17 -3.46 -1.84
CA TYR A 73 10.41 -4.68 -1.53
C TYR A 73 9.12 -4.69 -2.35
N GLY A 74 8.68 -5.84 -2.77
CA GLY A 74 7.41 -5.96 -3.49
C GLY A 74 7.04 -7.41 -3.82
N PRO A 75 5.92 -7.62 -4.54
CA PRO A 75 5.42 -8.95 -4.83
C PRO A 75 6.42 -9.81 -5.61
N HIS A 76 6.47 -11.11 -5.27
CA HIS A 76 7.36 -12.08 -5.94
C HIS A 76 7.11 -12.14 -7.45
N ASP A 77 5.85 -12.16 -7.86
CA ASP A 77 5.44 -12.34 -9.26
C ASP A 77 5.11 -11.01 -9.95
N SER A 78 5.58 -9.88 -9.38
CA SER A 78 5.32 -8.56 -9.94
C SER A 78 5.92 -8.43 -11.35
N PRO A 79 5.14 -7.94 -12.34
CA PRO A 79 5.67 -7.56 -13.65
C PRO A 79 6.52 -6.29 -13.60
N PHE A 80 6.50 -5.53 -12.49
CA PHE A 80 7.35 -4.38 -12.29
C PHE A 80 8.79 -4.82 -11.95
N ASN A 81 9.74 -4.49 -12.82
CA ASN A 81 11.13 -4.96 -12.71
C ASN A 81 11.97 -4.24 -11.63
N GLY A 82 11.41 -3.24 -10.94
CA GLY A 82 12.13 -2.46 -9.91
C GLY A 82 12.20 -3.13 -8.54
N VAL A 83 11.52 -4.26 -8.32
CA VAL A 83 11.53 -5.00 -7.05
C VAL A 83 12.85 -5.72 -6.87
N GLU A 84 13.55 -5.47 -5.75
CA GLU A 84 14.83 -6.11 -5.39
C GLU A 84 14.62 -7.29 -4.46
N ILE A 85 13.77 -7.13 -3.44
CA ILE A 85 13.41 -8.20 -2.50
C ILE A 85 11.97 -8.62 -2.79
N LYS A 86 11.84 -9.81 -3.33
CA LYS A 86 10.57 -10.41 -3.75
C LYS A 86 9.91 -11.14 -2.59
N LEU A 87 8.66 -10.79 -2.33
CA LEU A 87 7.89 -11.25 -1.19
C LEU A 87 6.66 -12.05 -1.61
N LYS A 88 6.29 -13.04 -0.81
CA LYS A 88 5.13 -13.91 -1.00
C LYS A 88 4.37 -14.14 0.30
N GLU A 89 3.27 -14.85 0.22
CA GLU A 89 2.41 -15.20 1.37
C GLU A 89 3.22 -15.72 2.55
N ASN A 90 2.96 -15.16 3.74
CA ASN A 90 3.59 -15.47 5.02
C ASN A 90 5.08 -15.14 5.15
N ASP A 91 5.70 -14.48 4.18
CA ASP A 91 7.03 -13.89 4.41
C ASP A 91 6.93 -12.79 5.47
N GLU A 92 8.03 -12.57 6.16
CA GLU A 92 8.16 -11.49 7.16
C GLU A 92 9.37 -10.62 6.82
N ILE A 93 9.18 -9.30 6.93
CA ILE A 93 10.27 -8.32 6.79
C ILE A 93 10.35 -7.44 8.02
N SER A 94 11.55 -6.97 8.35
CA SER A 94 11.76 -6.01 9.43
C SER A 94 12.06 -4.63 8.85
N ILE A 95 11.21 -3.66 9.15
CA ILE A 95 11.33 -2.26 8.74
C ILE A 95 11.40 -1.39 10.00
N HIS A 96 12.52 -0.71 10.19
CA HIS A 96 12.76 0.15 11.37
C HIS A 96 12.53 -0.57 12.71
N GLY A 97 12.81 -1.89 12.77
CA GLY A 97 12.61 -2.71 13.97
C GLY A 97 11.19 -3.23 14.17
N LEU A 98 10.29 -2.97 13.23
CA LEU A 98 8.93 -3.51 13.22
C LEU A 98 8.84 -4.69 12.27
N THR A 99 8.08 -5.70 12.64
CA THR A 99 7.79 -6.85 11.78
C THR A 99 6.55 -6.60 10.95
N PHE A 100 6.66 -6.79 9.63
CA PHE A 100 5.55 -6.82 8.70
C PHE A 100 5.43 -8.22 8.09
N LYS A 101 4.28 -8.83 8.29
CA LYS A 101 3.88 -10.07 7.64
C LYS A 101 3.23 -9.76 6.29
N ILE A 102 3.58 -10.55 5.28
CA ILE A 102 3.04 -10.41 3.92
C ILE A 102 1.79 -11.28 3.78
N ILE A 103 0.73 -10.67 3.24
CA ILE A 103 -0.52 -11.33 2.92
C ILE A 103 -0.77 -11.15 1.42
N GLU A 104 -0.81 -12.24 0.64
CA GLU A 104 -1.22 -12.16 -0.77
C GLU A 104 -2.73 -11.91 -0.85
N VAL A 105 -3.09 -10.89 -1.60
CA VAL A 105 -4.48 -10.42 -1.75
C VAL A 105 -4.84 -10.18 -3.23
N PRO A 106 -4.76 -11.24 -4.07
CA PRO A 106 -5.08 -11.12 -5.48
C PRO A 106 -6.55 -10.75 -5.70
N GLY A 107 -6.81 -10.02 -6.79
CA GLY A 107 -8.15 -9.57 -7.16
C GLY A 107 -8.10 -8.30 -8.00
N HIS A 108 -7.63 -7.19 -7.43
CA HIS A 108 -7.37 -5.97 -8.17
C HIS A 108 -6.31 -6.22 -9.25
N THR A 109 -5.13 -6.71 -8.86
CA THR A 109 -4.14 -7.35 -9.73
C THR A 109 -3.85 -8.76 -9.22
N LEU A 110 -3.15 -9.58 -10.00
CA LEU A 110 -2.78 -10.94 -9.58
C LEU A 110 -1.58 -10.96 -8.64
N ASP A 111 -0.68 -9.99 -8.75
CA ASP A 111 0.53 -9.87 -7.94
C ASP A 111 0.31 -9.17 -6.58
N HIS A 112 -0.92 -8.73 -6.26
CA HIS A 112 -1.18 -7.85 -5.13
C HIS A 112 -0.85 -8.48 -3.78
N ILE A 113 -0.07 -7.77 -2.95
CA ILE A 113 0.23 -8.11 -1.55
C ILE A 113 -0.16 -6.96 -0.61
N ALA A 114 -0.39 -7.29 0.64
CA ALA A 114 -0.57 -6.35 1.74
C ALA A 114 0.52 -6.56 2.80
N TYR A 115 0.88 -5.47 3.50
CA TYR A 115 1.86 -5.47 4.58
C TYR A 115 1.15 -5.29 5.91
N TYR A 116 1.19 -6.29 6.78
CA TYR A 116 0.52 -6.26 8.08
C TYR A 116 1.50 -6.32 9.23
N SER A 117 1.46 -5.35 10.14
CA SER A 117 2.16 -5.38 11.42
C SER A 117 1.17 -5.57 12.56
N GLU A 118 1.21 -6.76 13.17
CA GLU A 118 0.39 -7.09 14.34
C GLU A 118 0.77 -6.21 15.55
N GLU A 119 2.08 -5.99 15.77
CA GLU A 119 2.59 -5.18 16.87
C GLU A 119 2.06 -3.73 16.87
N GLN A 120 1.80 -3.18 15.69
CA GLN A 120 1.31 -1.82 15.49
C GLN A 120 -0.16 -1.74 15.11
N ASN A 121 -0.83 -2.89 14.97
CA ASN A 121 -2.18 -2.97 14.42
C ASN A 121 -2.32 -2.13 13.12
N THR A 122 -1.43 -2.37 12.17
CA THR A 122 -1.28 -1.54 10.97
C THR A 122 -1.29 -2.41 9.72
N LEU A 123 -2.14 -2.05 8.75
CA LEU A 123 -2.27 -2.74 7.47
C LEU A 123 -2.13 -1.74 6.32
N PHE A 124 -1.13 -1.92 5.46
CA PHE A 124 -1.06 -1.27 4.15
C PHE A 124 -1.64 -2.23 3.12
N CYS A 125 -2.85 -1.95 2.64
CA CYS A 125 -3.62 -2.88 1.81
C CYS A 125 -3.65 -2.50 0.32
N GLY A 126 -2.93 -1.44 -0.08
CA GLY A 126 -2.98 -0.94 -1.46
C GLY A 126 -4.42 -0.76 -1.95
N ASP A 127 -4.71 -1.37 -3.09
CA ASP A 127 -6.00 -1.28 -3.78
C ASP A 127 -6.94 -2.47 -3.52
N THR A 128 -6.73 -3.20 -2.44
CA THR A 128 -7.63 -4.31 -2.08
C THR A 128 -8.86 -3.82 -1.32
N LEU A 129 -8.68 -3.01 -0.28
CA LEU A 129 -9.76 -2.56 0.62
C LEU A 129 -9.78 -1.04 0.74
N PHE A 130 -10.95 -0.44 0.56
CA PHE A 130 -11.22 0.99 0.76
C PHE A 130 -12.32 1.21 1.79
N SER A 131 -12.50 2.46 2.24
CA SER A 131 -13.62 2.83 3.10
C SER A 131 -14.95 2.66 2.34
N GLY A 132 -15.70 1.61 2.70
CA GLY A 132 -17.00 1.30 2.11
C GLY A 132 -16.94 0.57 0.77
N GLY A 133 -15.80 -0.01 0.38
CA GLY A 133 -15.65 -0.74 -0.87
C GLY A 133 -14.35 -1.49 -1.00
N CYS A 134 -14.12 -2.03 -2.18
CA CYS A 134 -12.87 -2.70 -2.56
C CYS A 134 -12.39 -2.22 -3.92
N GLY A 135 -11.16 -2.58 -4.27
CA GLY A 135 -10.57 -2.25 -5.56
C GLY A 135 -11.34 -2.87 -6.73
N ARG A 136 -11.29 -2.18 -7.87
CA ARG A 136 -11.81 -2.74 -9.13
C ARG A 136 -11.01 -3.99 -9.49
N ILE A 137 -11.69 -5.03 -9.97
CA ILE A 137 -11.05 -6.24 -10.45
C ILE A 137 -10.58 -6.01 -11.88
N PHE A 138 -9.27 -5.90 -12.09
CA PHE A 138 -8.67 -5.75 -13.43
C PHE A 138 -8.17 -7.09 -13.97
N GLU A 139 -7.52 -7.89 -13.13
CA GLU A 139 -6.81 -9.11 -13.53
C GLU A 139 -7.36 -10.36 -12.86
N GLY A 140 -7.77 -10.23 -11.60
CA GLY A 140 -8.29 -11.35 -10.83
C GLY A 140 -9.73 -11.67 -11.09
N THR A 141 -10.32 -12.47 -10.22
CA THR A 141 -11.73 -12.88 -10.25
C THR A 141 -12.47 -12.36 -9.01
N PRO A 142 -13.84 -12.29 -9.04
CA PRO A 142 -14.62 -11.98 -7.85
C PRO A 142 -14.35 -12.92 -6.67
N ASP A 143 -14.13 -14.22 -6.95
CA ASP A 143 -13.83 -15.21 -5.91
C ASP A 143 -12.48 -14.93 -5.25
N GLN A 144 -11.44 -14.59 -6.03
CA GLN A 144 -10.13 -14.19 -5.50
C GLN A 144 -10.24 -12.92 -4.64
N MET A 145 -10.96 -11.89 -5.11
CA MET A 145 -11.17 -10.67 -4.31
C MET A 145 -11.92 -10.98 -3.01
N TYR A 146 -12.96 -11.84 -3.06
CA TYR A 146 -13.69 -12.25 -1.87
C TYR A 146 -12.80 -12.99 -0.86
N GLU A 147 -11.96 -13.91 -1.32
CA GLU A 147 -10.98 -14.62 -0.48
C GLU A 147 -9.97 -13.65 0.14
N SER A 148 -9.46 -12.69 -0.65
CA SER A 148 -8.55 -11.65 -0.20
C SER A 148 -9.16 -10.77 0.89
N LEU A 149 -10.39 -10.28 0.69
CA LEU A 149 -11.13 -9.51 1.70
C LEU A 149 -11.43 -10.37 2.95
N SER A 150 -11.71 -11.67 2.78
CA SER A 150 -11.92 -12.59 3.90
C SER A 150 -10.67 -12.78 4.75
N LYS A 151 -9.47 -12.86 4.14
CA LYS A 151 -8.19 -12.86 4.87
C LYS A 151 -8.00 -11.58 5.71
N LEU A 152 -8.36 -10.42 5.16
CA LEU A 152 -8.23 -9.15 5.87
C LEU A 152 -9.28 -8.98 6.98
N SER A 153 -10.48 -9.56 6.81
CA SER A 153 -11.59 -9.43 7.76
C SER A 153 -11.36 -10.12 9.11
N VAL A 154 -10.42 -11.05 9.17
CA VAL A 154 -10.10 -11.78 10.43
C VAL A 154 -8.96 -11.14 11.22
N LEU A 155 -8.36 -10.05 10.72
CA LEU A 155 -7.37 -9.27 11.45
C LEU A 155 -8.01 -8.59 12.67
N ASP A 156 -7.18 -8.18 13.62
CA ASP A 156 -7.67 -7.51 14.84
C ASP A 156 -8.55 -6.30 14.48
N LEU A 157 -9.67 -6.14 15.19
CA LEU A 157 -10.64 -5.07 14.95
C LEU A 157 -10.06 -3.65 15.19
N SER A 158 -8.96 -3.54 15.92
CA SER A 158 -8.23 -2.29 16.12
C SER A 158 -7.25 -1.96 15.00
N THR A 159 -7.13 -2.83 13.99
CA THR A 159 -6.22 -2.63 12.87
C THR A 159 -6.56 -1.35 12.09
N LYS A 160 -5.57 -0.46 12.00
CA LYS A 160 -5.65 0.75 11.19
C LYS A 160 -5.32 0.39 9.74
N ILE A 161 -6.22 0.75 8.84
CA ILE A 161 -6.11 0.44 7.41
C ILE A 161 -5.62 1.67 6.66
N TYR A 162 -4.51 1.49 5.95
CA TYR A 162 -3.86 2.50 5.13
C TYR A 162 -4.02 2.11 3.66
N CYS A 163 -5.15 2.50 3.08
CA CYS A 163 -5.46 2.28 1.66
C CYS A 163 -4.86 3.38 0.78
N THR A 164 -4.68 3.10 -0.50
CA THR A 164 -3.96 4.01 -1.40
C THR A 164 -4.83 5.09 -2.02
N HIS A 165 -6.16 4.91 -2.10
CA HIS A 165 -7.05 5.90 -2.72
C HIS A 165 -8.12 6.44 -1.79
N GLU A 166 -8.43 7.74 -1.96
CA GLU A 166 -9.54 8.42 -1.27
C GLU A 166 -10.84 8.28 -2.07
N TYR A 167 -11.44 7.10 -2.01
CA TYR A 167 -12.72 6.82 -2.68
C TYR A 167 -13.95 6.91 -1.76
N THR A 168 -13.78 7.32 -0.51
CA THR A 168 -14.88 7.39 0.48
C THR A 168 -16.11 8.15 -0.03
N PRO A 169 -16.00 9.38 -0.60
CA PRO A 169 -17.17 10.11 -1.09
C PRO A 169 -17.92 9.38 -2.21
N VAL A 170 -17.18 8.71 -3.12
CA VAL A 170 -17.77 7.95 -4.23
C VAL A 170 -18.47 6.72 -3.71
N SER A 171 -17.83 5.95 -2.82
CA SER A 171 -18.39 4.73 -2.21
C SER A 171 -19.70 5.03 -1.47
N TYR A 172 -19.73 6.07 -0.64
CA TYR A 172 -20.95 6.46 0.07
C TYR A 172 -22.06 6.96 -0.85
N THR A 173 -21.74 7.61 -1.96
CA THR A 173 -22.73 8.01 -2.96
C THR A 173 -23.39 6.81 -3.59
N HIS A 174 -22.62 5.78 -3.93
CA HIS A 174 -23.15 4.54 -4.48
C HIS A 174 -24.01 3.77 -3.48
N LEU A 175 -23.58 3.64 -2.22
CA LEU A 175 -24.35 2.97 -1.16
C LEU A 175 -25.70 3.67 -0.95
N ARG A 176 -25.74 5.00 -0.88
CA ARG A 176 -26.98 5.79 -0.72
C ARG A 176 -27.93 5.63 -1.91
N ALA A 177 -27.41 5.52 -3.13
CA ALA A 177 -28.24 5.29 -4.32
C ALA A 177 -28.99 3.95 -4.24
N HIS A 178 -28.42 2.93 -3.60
CA HIS A 178 -29.07 1.64 -3.37
C HIS A 178 -30.10 1.68 -2.23
N GLU A 179 -29.91 2.49 -1.19
CA GLU A 179 -30.85 2.64 -0.08
C GLU A 179 -32.17 3.32 -0.48
N THR A 180 -32.17 4.15 -1.52
CA THR A 180 -33.38 4.87 -1.97
C THR A 180 -34.32 4.04 -2.84
N LEU A 181 -33.98 2.78 -3.13
CA LEU A 181 -34.80 1.86 -3.94
C LEU A 181 -35.67 0.88 -3.11
N THR A 182 -35.67 1.04 -1.79
CA THR A 182 -36.57 0.32 -0.87
C THR A 182 -37.66 1.25 -0.33
#